data_5f58bdfb172f43d0e88eba92eb99af0c
#
_entry.id   5f58bdfb172f43d0e88eba92eb99af0c
#
_cell.length_a   1.000
_cell.length_b   1.000
_cell.length_c   1.000
_cell.angle_alpha   90.00
_cell.angle_beta   90.00
_cell.angle_gamma   90.00
#
_symmetry.space_group_name_H-M   'P 1'
#
loop_
_entity.id
_entity.type
_entity.pdbx_description
1 polymer ?
#
loop_
_entity_poly.entity_id
_entity_poly.type
_entity_poly.pdbx_seq_one_letter_code
_entity_poly.pdbx_strand_id
1 'polypeptide(L)'
;MHNRHDHSYKLLFSHPEMVRDLLTGFVTEAWVEQLDFSTLEKVSGSYVTEDLRDREDDIIWRVRWGDDWLYVYLLLEFQSSEDEHMAVRIMTYLGLLYQDLIRQKAFTPSGKLPPVLPVVLYNGEKRWKAAQNVADLVERVPGGLERYRPNLAYLLLDEGAIVSDPAWSDQMRNVAAALFRLEHNRDEQDMLKVLGTLVEWLKAPEQTGLRRAFVVWIRRVLLPNRAPEMELPEFTDLQDLHEVHDMLAERIKKWPEQWEERGRQIGEKLGIEKGEKLGIEKGEKLGIEKTARNLLKLGVLNDEQIAEATGLEVDEIAKLRMEDKH
;
A
#
# COMPACT_ATOMS: atom_id res chain seq x y z
N MET A 1 8.39 -8.05 5.79
CA MET A 1 8.01 -6.62 5.63
C MET A 1 6.61 -6.34 6.16
N HIS A 2 5.67 -7.24 6.03
CA HIS A 2 4.26 -7.12 6.44
C HIS A 2 4.09 -6.61 7.90
N ASN A 3 4.71 -7.25 8.87
CA ASN A 3 4.59 -6.96 10.30
C ASN A 3 5.05 -5.52 10.73
N ARG A 4 5.84 -4.80 9.91
CA ARG A 4 6.33 -3.45 10.27
C ARG A 4 5.33 -2.35 9.91
N HIS A 5 4.58 -2.53 8.83
CA HIS A 5 3.51 -1.61 8.42
C HIS A 5 2.38 -1.64 9.44
N ASP A 6 1.87 -2.82 9.74
CA ASP A 6 0.75 -3.06 10.65
C ASP A 6 1.01 -2.43 12.03
N HIS A 7 2.19 -2.69 12.60
CA HIS A 7 2.55 -2.12 13.89
C HIS A 7 2.63 -0.58 13.89
N SER A 8 3.13 0.02 12.81
CA SER A 8 3.29 1.48 12.72
C SER A 8 1.95 2.20 12.55
N TYR A 9 1.04 1.63 11.78
CA TYR A 9 -0.33 2.13 11.65
C TYR A 9 -1.13 1.95 12.95
N LYS A 10 -1.01 0.80 13.59
CA LYS A 10 -1.61 0.56 14.90
C LYS A 10 -1.14 1.58 15.93
N LEU A 11 0.14 1.98 15.88
CA LEU A 11 0.67 3.03 16.72
C LEU A 11 0.00 4.37 16.41
N LEU A 12 -0.11 4.78 15.14
CA LEU A 12 -0.79 6.01 14.72
C LEU A 12 -2.25 6.01 15.14
N PHE A 13 -3.01 4.98 14.76
CA PHE A 13 -4.44 4.88 15.08
C PHE A 13 -4.74 4.50 16.54
N SER A 14 -3.69 4.39 17.38
CA SER A 14 -3.83 4.37 18.83
C SER A 14 -3.96 5.75 19.46
N HIS A 15 -3.88 6.82 18.67
CA HIS A 15 -4.10 8.20 19.10
C HIS A 15 -5.51 8.66 18.71
N PRO A 16 -6.25 9.29 19.66
CA PRO A 16 -7.65 9.69 19.43
C PRO A 16 -7.80 10.70 18.29
N GLU A 17 -6.80 11.56 18.06
CA GLU A 17 -6.80 12.54 16.98
C GLU A 17 -6.87 11.86 15.61
N MET A 18 -6.16 10.75 15.41
CA MET A 18 -6.19 10.00 14.15
C MET A 18 -7.58 9.45 13.88
N VAL A 19 -8.23 8.87 14.89
CA VAL A 19 -9.56 8.28 14.76
C VAL A 19 -10.64 9.34 14.59
N ARG A 20 -10.55 10.44 15.36
CA ARG A 20 -11.44 11.59 15.17
C ARG A 20 -11.35 12.11 13.74
N ASP A 21 -10.15 12.37 13.26
CA ASP A 21 -9.92 12.94 11.94
C ASP A 21 -10.29 11.95 10.82
N LEU A 22 -10.14 10.63 11.05
CA LEU A 22 -10.63 9.60 10.15
C LEU A 22 -12.17 9.68 10.02
N LEU A 23 -12.88 9.71 11.15
CA LEU A 23 -14.34 9.75 11.15
C LEU A 23 -14.87 11.07 10.57
N THR A 24 -14.36 12.22 11.01
CA THR A 24 -14.83 13.52 10.56
C THR A 24 -14.46 13.84 9.10
N GLY A 25 -13.39 13.26 8.59
CA GLY A 25 -12.92 13.51 7.22
C GLY A 25 -13.48 12.56 6.18
N PHE A 26 -13.82 11.35 6.56
CA PHE A 26 -14.10 10.27 5.59
C PHE A 26 -15.41 9.53 5.81
N VAL A 27 -16.12 9.81 6.89
CA VAL A 27 -17.47 9.28 7.13
C VAL A 27 -18.48 10.41 6.89
N THR A 28 -19.24 10.30 5.81
CA THR A 28 -20.08 11.39 5.30
C THR A 28 -21.48 11.45 5.91
N GLU A 29 -21.81 10.50 6.79
CA GLU A 29 -23.11 10.41 7.42
C GLU A 29 -23.30 11.48 8.51
N ALA A 30 -24.46 12.11 8.52
CA ALA A 30 -24.78 13.24 9.41
C ALA A 30 -24.69 12.92 10.91
N TRP A 31 -24.76 11.65 11.31
CA TRP A 31 -24.62 11.26 12.71
C TRP A 31 -23.22 11.49 13.28
N VAL A 32 -22.19 11.58 12.44
CA VAL A 32 -20.80 11.86 12.86
C VAL A 32 -20.68 13.20 13.59
N GLU A 33 -21.46 14.19 13.15
CA GLU A 33 -21.51 15.53 13.78
C GLU A 33 -22.11 15.50 15.19
N GLN A 34 -22.82 14.44 15.54
CA GLN A 34 -23.47 14.25 16.83
C GLN A 34 -22.58 13.54 17.87
N LEU A 35 -21.38 13.10 17.45
CA LEU A 35 -20.43 12.40 18.31
C LEU A 35 -19.68 13.40 19.22
N ASP A 36 -19.55 13.04 20.48
CA ASP A 36 -18.67 13.80 21.40
C ASP A 36 -17.25 13.21 21.37
N PHE A 37 -16.43 13.71 20.45
CA PHE A 37 -15.05 13.27 20.27
C PHE A 37 -14.15 13.53 21.49
N SER A 38 -14.57 14.35 22.47
CA SER A 38 -13.81 14.53 23.70
C SER A 38 -13.87 13.27 24.58
N THR A 39 -14.82 12.39 24.34
CA THR A 39 -15.04 11.11 25.03
C THR A 39 -14.41 9.92 24.33
N LEU A 40 -13.71 10.15 23.21
CA LEU A 40 -13.10 9.09 22.41
C LEU A 40 -12.06 8.34 23.23
N GLU A 41 -12.28 7.06 23.47
CA GLU A 41 -11.37 6.23 24.24
C GLU A 41 -11.13 4.87 23.58
N LYS A 42 -9.88 4.42 23.67
CA LYS A 42 -9.48 3.11 23.16
C LYS A 42 -9.95 2.02 24.08
N VAL A 43 -10.64 1.02 23.54
CA VAL A 43 -11.04 -0.16 24.29
C VAL A 43 -9.81 -1.05 24.49
N SER A 44 -9.44 -1.31 25.76
CA SER A 44 -8.24 -2.08 26.06
C SER A 44 -8.42 -3.56 25.73
N GLY A 45 -7.39 -4.21 25.16
CA GLY A 45 -7.40 -5.61 24.76
C GLY A 45 -7.58 -6.63 25.90
N SER A 46 -7.66 -6.19 27.18
CA SER A 46 -8.01 -7.05 28.31
C SER A 46 -9.47 -7.53 28.28
N TYR A 47 -10.26 -6.94 27.42
CA TYR A 47 -11.68 -7.25 27.22
C TYR A 47 -11.94 -8.21 26.05
N VAL A 48 -10.88 -8.61 25.35
CA VAL A 48 -10.99 -9.37 24.10
C VAL A 48 -10.55 -10.81 24.38
N THR A 49 -11.31 -11.81 23.89
CA THR A 49 -10.96 -13.24 24.00
C THR A 49 -9.57 -13.53 23.44
N GLU A 50 -8.95 -14.66 23.84
CA GLU A 50 -7.69 -15.11 23.28
C GLU A 50 -7.75 -15.17 21.75
N ASP A 51 -8.89 -15.59 21.17
CA ASP A 51 -9.13 -15.64 19.73
C ASP A 51 -9.04 -14.27 19.01
N LEU A 52 -9.33 -13.15 19.72
CA LEU A 52 -9.16 -11.79 19.21
C LEU A 52 -7.80 -11.18 19.61
N ARG A 53 -7.14 -11.68 20.66
CA ARG A 53 -5.80 -11.21 21.09
C ARG A 53 -4.70 -11.59 20.11
N ASP A 54 -4.85 -12.73 19.42
CA ASP A 54 -3.88 -13.20 18.42
C ASP A 54 -3.90 -12.38 17.12
N ARG A 55 -4.78 -11.35 17.03
CA ARG A 55 -4.89 -10.47 15.88
C ARG A 55 -4.30 -9.11 16.21
N GLU A 56 -3.05 -8.96 15.84
CA GLU A 56 -2.25 -7.77 16.16
C GLU A 56 -2.73 -6.48 15.48
N ASP A 57 -3.65 -6.56 14.49
CA ASP A 57 -3.95 -5.47 13.56
C ASP A 57 -5.26 -4.73 13.88
N ASP A 58 -6.06 -5.21 14.84
CA ASP A 58 -7.37 -4.66 15.14
C ASP A 58 -7.31 -3.62 16.27
N ILE A 59 -8.01 -2.51 16.10
CA ILE A 59 -8.13 -1.44 17.09
C ILE A 59 -9.60 -1.14 17.33
N ILE A 60 -10.01 -1.15 18.59
CA ILE A 60 -11.39 -0.83 18.96
C ILE A 60 -11.40 0.47 19.74
N TRP A 61 -12.22 1.40 19.31
CA TRP A 61 -12.51 2.65 20.00
C TRP A 61 -13.98 2.71 20.37
N ARG A 62 -14.32 3.54 21.37
CA ARG A 62 -15.69 3.94 21.64
C ARG A 62 -15.76 5.45 21.84
N VAL A 63 -16.90 6.01 21.49
CA VAL A 63 -17.19 7.44 21.56
C VAL A 63 -18.65 7.66 21.96
N ARG A 64 -18.96 8.71 22.69
CA ARG A 64 -20.33 9.04 23.07
C ARG A 64 -21.13 9.55 21.87
N TRP A 65 -22.35 9.04 21.77
CA TRP A 65 -23.40 9.49 20.88
C TRP A 65 -24.67 9.75 21.71
N GLY A 66 -24.85 10.98 22.19
CA GLY A 66 -25.82 11.28 23.23
C GLY A 66 -25.51 10.54 24.51
N ASP A 67 -26.49 9.81 25.05
CA ASP A 67 -26.34 9.03 26.26
C ASP A 67 -25.73 7.63 26.02
N ASP A 68 -25.57 7.21 24.78
CA ASP A 68 -25.08 5.90 24.39
C ASP A 68 -23.61 5.90 23.97
N TRP A 69 -23.04 4.70 23.83
CA TRP A 69 -21.72 4.49 23.24
C TRP A 69 -21.85 3.94 21.81
N LEU A 70 -21.14 4.56 20.88
CA LEU A 70 -20.80 3.97 19.59
C LEU A 70 -19.43 3.30 19.68
N TYR A 71 -19.30 2.05 19.26
CA TYR A 71 -18.04 1.37 19.09
C TYR A 71 -17.57 1.50 17.65
N VAL A 72 -16.31 1.87 17.46
CA VAL A 72 -15.63 1.92 16.16
C VAL A 72 -14.65 0.76 16.13
N TYR A 73 -14.96 -0.27 15.34
CA TYR A 73 -14.07 -1.39 15.09
C TYR A 73 -13.23 -1.10 13.84
N LEU A 74 -11.98 -0.77 14.03
CA LEU A 74 -11.05 -0.41 12.96
C LEU A 74 -10.15 -1.61 12.64
N LEU A 75 -10.38 -2.24 11.50
CA LEU A 75 -9.50 -3.25 10.91
C LEU A 75 -8.54 -2.55 9.95
N LEU A 76 -7.25 -2.70 10.21
CA LEU A 76 -6.19 -2.17 9.37
C LEU A 76 -5.74 -3.26 8.40
N GLU A 77 -6.06 -3.12 7.12
CA GLU A 77 -5.72 -4.10 6.07
C GLU A 77 -4.60 -3.55 5.16
N PHE A 78 -3.38 -4.07 5.33
CA PHE A 78 -2.18 -3.64 4.59
C PHE A 78 -1.72 -4.64 3.54
N GLN A 79 -2.56 -5.57 3.13
CA GLN A 79 -2.16 -6.58 2.16
C GLN A 79 -2.17 -6.01 0.74
N SER A 80 -1.17 -6.38 -0.04
CA SER A 80 -1.12 -6.14 -1.48
C SER A 80 -2.20 -6.94 -2.24
N SER A 81 -2.84 -7.89 -1.59
CA SER A 81 -3.95 -8.70 -2.08
C SER A 81 -5.21 -8.45 -1.26
N GLU A 82 -6.26 -8.14 -1.95
CA GLU A 82 -7.61 -7.99 -1.46
C GLU A 82 -8.13 -9.31 -0.83
N ASP A 83 -8.79 -9.25 0.32
CA ASP A 83 -9.49 -10.39 0.91
C ASP A 83 -10.92 -10.43 0.37
N GLU A 84 -11.18 -11.35 -0.56
CA GLU A 84 -12.51 -11.53 -1.18
C GLU A 84 -13.61 -11.86 -0.16
N HIS A 85 -13.25 -12.36 1.02
CA HIS A 85 -14.17 -12.74 2.09
C HIS A 85 -14.13 -11.79 3.30
N MET A 86 -13.63 -10.58 3.13
CA MET A 86 -13.53 -9.57 4.19
C MET A 86 -14.86 -9.36 4.95
N ALA A 87 -15.99 -9.34 4.26
CA ALA A 87 -17.29 -9.17 4.92
C ALA A 87 -17.60 -10.31 5.89
N VAL A 88 -17.19 -11.55 5.60
CA VAL A 88 -17.33 -12.69 6.51
C VAL A 88 -16.39 -12.56 7.71
N ARG A 89 -15.16 -12.10 7.48
CA ARG A 89 -14.19 -11.81 8.57
C ARG A 89 -14.75 -10.77 9.53
N ILE A 90 -15.25 -9.67 9.02
CA ILE A 90 -15.87 -8.59 9.81
C ILE A 90 -17.07 -9.12 10.60
N MET A 91 -17.93 -9.92 9.98
CA MET A 91 -19.08 -10.53 10.68
C MET A 91 -18.62 -11.38 11.86
N THR A 92 -17.58 -12.17 11.71
CA THR A 92 -17.00 -12.99 12.77
C THR A 92 -16.48 -12.13 13.93
N TYR A 93 -15.73 -11.07 13.61
CA TYR A 93 -15.15 -10.19 14.64
C TYR A 93 -16.19 -9.40 15.40
N LEU A 94 -17.21 -8.90 14.70
CA LEU A 94 -18.34 -8.26 15.35
C LEU A 94 -19.10 -9.21 16.26
N GLY A 95 -19.27 -10.47 15.85
CA GLY A 95 -19.88 -11.50 16.70
C GLY A 95 -19.09 -11.70 18.00
N LEU A 96 -17.76 -11.77 17.91
CA LEU A 96 -16.87 -11.89 19.07
C LEU A 96 -16.92 -10.63 19.95
N LEU A 97 -16.88 -9.44 19.37
CA LEU A 97 -17.00 -8.18 20.10
C LEU A 97 -18.35 -8.11 20.85
N TYR A 98 -19.44 -8.46 20.21
CA TYR A 98 -20.75 -8.48 20.87
C TYR A 98 -20.82 -9.50 22.01
N GLN A 99 -20.20 -10.67 21.90
CA GLN A 99 -20.09 -11.62 23.00
C GLN A 99 -19.33 -11.03 24.19
N ASP A 100 -18.26 -10.27 23.94
CA ASP A 100 -17.51 -9.59 24.99
C ASP A 100 -18.33 -8.50 25.65
N LEU A 101 -19.06 -7.68 24.88
CA LEU A 101 -19.96 -6.66 25.42
C LEU A 101 -21.05 -7.26 26.26
N ILE A 102 -21.61 -8.42 25.89
CA ILE A 102 -22.59 -9.16 26.69
C ILE A 102 -21.98 -9.62 28.03
N ARG A 103 -20.79 -10.20 28.01
CA ARG A 103 -20.05 -10.63 29.21
C ARG A 103 -19.81 -9.47 30.19
N GLN A 104 -19.47 -8.31 29.64
CA GLN A 104 -19.25 -7.08 30.42
C GLN A 104 -20.54 -6.38 30.87
N LYS A 105 -21.70 -6.86 30.41
CA LYS A 105 -22.98 -6.18 30.59
C LYS A 105 -23.01 -4.76 30.06
N ALA A 106 -22.27 -4.51 28.99
CA ALA A 106 -22.17 -3.21 28.32
C ALA A 106 -23.36 -3.00 27.39
N PHE A 107 -24.54 -2.76 27.98
CA PHE A 107 -25.77 -2.50 27.26
C PHE A 107 -26.10 -1.02 27.24
N THR A 108 -26.84 -0.59 26.24
CA THR A 108 -27.45 0.73 26.19
C THR A 108 -28.50 0.91 27.28
N PRO A 109 -28.93 2.14 27.61
CA PRO A 109 -30.04 2.36 28.58
C PRO A 109 -31.34 1.61 28.23
N SER A 110 -31.55 1.31 26.94
CA SER A 110 -32.71 0.49 26.50
C SER A 110 -32.50 -1.01 26.64
N GLY A 111 -31.36 -1.47 27.21
CA GLY A 111 -31.06 -2.89 27.41
C GLY A 111 -30.58 -3.61 26.13
N LYS A 112 -30.25 -2.87 25.07
CA LYS A 112 -29.76 -3.43 23.81
C LYS A 112 -28.22 -3.36 23.75
N LEU A 113 -27.64 -4.11 22.81
CA LEU A 113 -26.22 -3.97 22.48
C LEU A 113 -25.95 -2.59 21.82
N PRO A 114 -24.81 -1.97 22.12
CA PRO A 114 -24.44 -0.71 21.48
C PRO A 114 -24.19 -0.90 19.99
N PRO A 115 -24.38 0.17 19.16
CA PRO A 115 -24.03 0.12 17.76
C PRO A 115 -22.50 -0.03 17.59
N VAL A 116 -22.11 -0.70 16.51
CA VAL A 116 -20.70 -0.85 16.10
C VAL A 116 -20.57 -0.41 14.65
N LEU A 117 -19.63 0.49 14.37
CA LEU A 117 -19.19 0.85 13.02
C LEU A 117 -17.96 0.02 12.68
N PRO A 118 -18.06 -0.98 11.81
CA PRO A 118 -16.87 -1.66 11.29
C PRO A 118 -16.25 -0.87 10.15
N VAL A 119 -14.98 -0.55 10.27
CA VAL A 119 -14.21 0.18 9.28
C VAL A 119 -13.05 -0.68 8.81
N VAL A 120 -12.89 -0.82 7.51
CA VAL A 120 -11.71 -1.41 6.87
C VAL A 120 -10.91 -0.28 6.23
N LEU A 121 -9.70 -0.06 6.72
CA LEU A 121 -8.75 0.87 6.14
C LEU A 121 -7.79 0.11 5.24
N TYR A 122 -7.81 0.42 3.95
CA TYR A 122 -7.06 -0.29 2.93
C TYR A 122 -6.08 0.65 2.23
N ASN A 123 -4.80 0.31 2.25
CA ASN A 123 -3.74 1.09 1.62
C ASN A 123 -3.05 0.37 0.42
N GLY A 124 -3.66 -0.69 -0.11
CA GLY A 124 -3.11 -1.44 -1.23
C GLY A 124 -3.01 -0.64 -2.53
N GLU A 125 -2.10 -1.05 -3.42
CA GLU A 125 -1.94 -0.39 -4.73
C GLU A 125 -3.13 -0.61 -5.67
N LYS A 126 -3.75 -1.79 -5.59
CA LYS A 126 -4.93 -2.13 -6.39
C LYS A 126 -6.18 -1.61 -5.71
N ARG A 127 -7.14 -1.15 -6.51
CA ARG A 127 -8.45 -0.73 -5.99
C ARG A 127 -9.22 -1.92 -5.43
N TRP A 128 -9.88 -1.69 -4.29
CA TRP A 128 -10.71 -2.70 -3.63
C TRP A 128 -11.93 -3.06 -4.46
N LYS A 129 -12.23 -4.36 -4.61
CA LYS A 129 -13.35 -4.88 -5.37
C LYS A 129 -14.19 -5.90 -4.61
N ALA A 130 -13.70 -6.39 -3.45
CA ALA A 130 -14.41 -7.36 -2.65
C ALA A 130 -15.74 -6.82 -2.13
N ALA A 131 -16.68 -7.72 -1.91
CA ALA A 131 -17.99 -7.38 -1.39
C ALA A 131 -17.89 -6.70 -0.01
N GLN A 132 -18.57 -5.56 0.15
CA GLN A 132 -18.62 -4.83 1.41
C GLN A 132 -19.79 -5.27 2.30
N ASN A 133 -20.66 -6.15 1.82
CA ASN A 133 -21.75 -6.70 2.58
C ASN A 133 -21.72 -8.24 2.50
N VAL A 134 -21.82 -8.92 3.65
CA VAL A 134 -21.84 -10.37 3.69
C VAL A 134 -22.99 -10.97 2.89
N ALA A 135 -24.10 -10.24 2.77
CA ALA A 135 -25.22 -10.65 1.95
C ALA A 135 -24.85 -10.87 0.49
N ASP A 136 -23.86 -10.16 -0.05
CA ASP A 136 -23.44 -10.28 -1.45
C ASP A 136 -22.58 -11.52 -1.72
N LEU A 137 -22.06 -12.14 -0.66
CA LEU A 137 -21.30 -13.39 -0.72
C LEU A 137 -22.17 -14.64 -0.55
N VAL A 138 -23.45 -14.48 -0.20
CA VAL A 138 -24.37 -15.60 0.06
C VAL A 138 -25.31 -15.79 -1.15
N GLU A 139 -25.36 -16.99 -1.70
CA GLU A 139 -26.23 -17.34 -2.83
C GLU A 139 -27.70 -17.06 -2.52
N ARG A 140 -28.39 -16.49 -3.49
CA ARG A 140 -29.83 -16.25 -3.43
C ARG A 140 -30.57 -17.47 -3.91
N VAL A 141 -31.36 -18.07 -3.05
CA VAL A 141 -32.21 -19.22 -3.39
C VAL A 141 -33.68 -18.91 -3.15
N PRO A 142 -34.59 -19.35 -4.02
CA PRO A 142 -36.03 -19.14 -3.84
C PRO A 142 -36.57 -19.96 -2.64
N GLY A 143 -37.77 -19.63 -2.20
CA GLY A 143 -38.49 -20.41 -1.17
C GLY A 143 -38.45 -19.83 0.25
N GLY A 144 -38.16 -18.52 0.40
CA GLY A 144 -38.24 -17.81 1.69
C GLY A 144 -36.99 -17.96 2.56
N LEU A 145 -35.90 -18.51 2.03
CA LEU A 145 -34.65 -18.66 2.76
C LEU A 145 -33.93 -17.29 2.90
N GLU A 146 -34.28 -16.29 2.09
CA GLU A 146 -33.70 -14.94 2.10
C GLU A 146 -33.83 -14.28 3.48
N ARG A 147 -34.87 -14.55 4.22
CA ARG A 147 -35.07 -13.99 5.57
C ARG A 147 -34.02 -14.43 6.59
N TYR A 148 -33.30 -15.52 6.33
CA TYR A 148 -32.21 -16.03 7.18
C TYR A 148 -30.84 -15.62 6.70
N ARG A 149 -30.76 -14.95 5.54
CA ARG A 149 -29.50 -14.48 4.96
C ARG A 149 -28.92 -13.38 5.84
N PRO A 150 -27.65 -13.51 6.25
CA PRO A 150 -27.01 -12.46 7.03
C PRO A 150 -26.93 -11.18 6.20
N ASN A 151 -27.10 -10.04 6.85
CA ASN A 151 -26.94 -8.72 6.26
C ASN A 151 -26.12 -7.87 7.21
N LEU A 152 -24.85 -7.67 6.87
CA LEU A 152 -23.90 -6.88 7.62
C LEU A 152 -22.90 -6.28 6.66
N ALA A 153 -22.78 -4.95 6.70
CA ALA A 153 -21.84 -4.20 5.90
C ALA A 153 -20.71 -3.60 6.76
N TYR A 154 -19.58 -3.34 6.14
CA TYR A 154 -18.50 -2.54 6.69
C TYR A 154 -18.26 -1.30 5.84
N LEU A 155 -17.72 -0.25 6.46
CA LEU A 155 -17.24 0.94 5.77
C LEU A 155 -15.83 0.66 5.23
N LEU A 156 -15.65 0.80 3.93
CA LEU A 156 -14.35 0.72 3.30
C LEU A 156 -13.75 2.12 3.13
N LEU A 157 -12.55 2.32 3.62
CA LEU A 157 -11.71 3.48 3.33
C LEU A 157 -10.50 3.02 2.50
N ASP A 158 -10.62 3.07 1.18
CA ASP A 158 -9.55 2.82 0.21
C ASP A 158 -8.74 4.11 0.06
N GLU A 159 -7.60 4.19 0.76
CA GLU A 159 -6.76 5.40 0.82
C GLU A 159 -6.37 5.90 -0.57
N GLY A 160 -5.96 5.00 -1.44
CA GLY A 160 -5.55 5.40 -2.78
C GLY A 160 -6.73 5.86 -3.66
N ALA A 161 -7.96 5.37 -3.44
CA ALA A 161 -9.15 5.90 -4.09
C ALA A 161 -9.45 7.31 -3.57
N ILE A 162 -9.38 7.49 -2.25
CA ILE A 162 -9.60 8.78 -1.57
C ILE A 162 -8.64 9.85 -2.10
N VAL A 163 -7.34 9.56 -2.10
CA VAL A 163 -6.31 10.53 -2.55
C VAL A 163 -6.41 10.84 -4.05
N SER A 164 -6.94 9.90 -4.84
CA SER A 164 -7.11 10.07 -6.29
C SER A 164 -8.40 10.81 -6.67
N ASP A 165 -9.30 11.06 -5.73
CA ASP A 165 -10.56 11.76 -5.99
C ASP A 165 -10.31 13.26 -6.24
N PRO A 166 -10.71 13.82 -7.40
CA PRO A 166 -10.57 15.25 -7.67
C PRO A 166 -11.32 16.15 -6.68
N ALA A 167 -12.34 15.64 -6.01
CA ALA A 167 -13.09 16.36 -4.98
C ALA A 167 -12.35 16.43 -3.64
N TRP A 168 -11.26 15.68 -3.49
CA TRP A 168 -10.49 15.68 -2.26
C TRP A 168 -9.75 17.00 -2.06
N SER A 169 -10.05 17.68 -0.95
CA SER A 169 -9.49 19.00 -0.65
C SER A 169 -8.20 18.91 0.16
N ASP A 170 -7.13 19.50 -0.40
CA ASP A 170 -5.84 19.70 0.26
C ASP A 170 -5.89 20.62 1.50
N GLN A 171 -7.00 21.31 1.71
CA GLN A 171 -7.10 22.40 2.70
C GLN A 171 -7.62 21.92 4.06
N MET A 172 -8.03 20.67 4.17
CA MET A 172 -8.59 20.15 5.42
C MET A 172 -7.49 19.91 6.45
N ARG A 173 -7.60 20.54 7.63
CA ARG A 173 -6.75 20.22 8.79
C ARG A 173 -7.17 18.86 9.34
N ASN A 174 -6.55 17.80 8.82
CA ASN A 174 -6.88 16.42 9.14
C ASN A 174 -5.61 15.57 9.09
N VAL A 175 -5.22 14.99 10.23
CA VAL A 175 -3.97 14.22 10.34
C VAL A 175 -4.06 12.86 9.64
N ALA A 176 -5.26 12.27 9.53
CA ALA A 176 -5.46 11.04 8.76
C ALA A 176 -5.33 11.31 7.25
N ALA A 177 -5.87 12.43 6.76
CA ALA A 177 -5.68 12.87 5.37
C ALA A 177 -4.20 13.13 5.05
N ALA A 178 -3.46 13.75 5.97
CA ALA A 178 -2.02 13.96 5.81
C ALA A 178 -1.25 12.64 5.71
N LEU A 179 -1.61 11.64 6.52
CA LEU A 179 -1.03 10.28 6.43
C LEU A 179 -1.27 9.67 5.05
N PHE A 180 -2.51 9.66 4.56
CA PHE A 180 -2.87 9.09 3.27
C PHE A 180 -2.14 9.79 2.12
N ARG A 181 -2.02 11.13 2.19
CA ARG A 181 -1.27 11.91 1.22
C ARG A 181 0.21 11.56 1.22
N LEU A 182 0.85 11.45 2.38
CA LEU A 182 2.25 11.04 2.48
C LEU A 182 2.49 9.64 1.91
N GLU A 183 1.55 8.72 2.07
CA GLU A 183 1.69 7.36 1.60
C GLU A 183 1.53 7.22 0.08
N HIS A 184 0.54 7.88 -0.49
CA HIS A 184 0.18 7.70 -1.89
C HIS A 184 0.79 8.74 -2.84
N ASN A 185 1.04 9.97 -2.40
CA ASN A 185 1.67 10.99 -3.24
C ASN A 185 3.17 10.76 -3.35
N ARG A 186 3.69 10.74 -4.57
CA ARG A 186 5.10 10.53 -4.89
C ARG A 186 5.90 11.82 -5.11
N ASP A 187 5.25 12.97 -5.08
CA ASP A 187 5.91 14.26 -5.21
C ASP A 187 6.66 14.63 -3.93
N GLU A 188 7.94 14.90 -4.07
CA GLU A 188 8.85 15.15 -2.95
C GLU A 188 8.61 16.52 -2.30
N GLN A 189 8.27 17.52 -3.10
CA GLN A 189 7.99 18.86 -2.61
C GLN A 189 6.65 18.87 -1.87
N ASP A 190 5.68 18.12 -2.37
CA ASP A 190 4.42 17.94 -1.68
C ASP A 190 4.59 17.18 -0.36
N MET A 191 5.43 16.15 -0.33
CA MET A 191 5.79 15.45 0.90
C MET A 191 6.36 16.40 1.95
N LEU A 192 7.31 17.29 1.59
CA LEU A 192 7.85 18.29 2.51
C LEU A 192 6.78 19.28 2.99
N LYS A 193 5.90 19.72 2.10
CA LYS A 193 4.80 20.60 2.44
C LYS A 193 3.87 19.96 3.47
N VAL A 194 3.50 18.69 3.27
CA VAL A 194 2.64 17.95 4.20
C VAL A 194 3.33 17.74 5.54
N LEU A 195 4.62 17.38 5.55
CA LEU A 195 5.39 17.24 6.77
C LEU A 195 5.50 18.55 7.54
N GLY A 196 5.79 19.66 6.87
CA GLY A 196 5.80 21.00 7.49
C GLY A 196 4.45 21.35 8.10
N THR A 197 3.37 21.00 7.41
CA THR A 197 2.00 21.20 7.92
C THR A 197 1.72 20.35 9.17
N LEU A 198 2.16 19.08 9.18
CA LEU A 198 2.04 18.21 10.36
C LEU A 198 2.83 18.73 11.55
N VAL A 199 4.04 19.25 11.33
CA VAL A 199 4.85 19.89 12.38
C VAL A 199 4.06 21.02 13.05
N GLU A 200 3.45 21.88 12.25
CA GLU A 200 2.64 23.00 12.77
C GLU A 200 1.36 22.54 13.48
N TRP A 201 0.67 21.54 12.96
CA TRP A 201 -0.57 21.04 13.55
C TRP A 201 -0.35 20.30 14.87
N LEU A 202 0.78 19.61 14.99
CA LEU A 202 1.09 18.75 16.12
C LEU A 202 2.09 19.38 17.11
N LYS A 203 2.27 20.70 17.07
CA LYS A 203 3.27 21.40 17.92
C LYS A 203 2.94 21.45 19.41
N ALA A 204 1.67 21.24 19.78
CA ALA A 204 1.26 21.27 21.18
C ALA A 204 1.91 20.12 21.99
N PRO A 205 2.30 20.35 23.27
CA PRO A 205 2.94 19.35 24.11
C PRO A 205 2.14 18.04 24.23
N GLU A 206 0.81 18.14 24.26
CA GLU A 206 -0.12 17.02 24.39
C GLU A 206 -0.02 16.06 23.18
N GLN A 207 0.42 16.55 22.03
CA GLN A 207 0.55 15.81 20.79
C GLN A 207 1.92 15.13 20.59
N THR A 208 2.81 15.20 21.61
CA THR A 208 4.14 14.59 21.54
C THR A 208 4.07 13.09 21.21
N GLY A 209 3.09 12.37 21.74
CA GLY A 209 2.88 10.95 21.45
C GLY A 209 2.61 10.71 19.97
N LEU A 210 1.69 11.47 19.38
CA LEU A 210 1.34 11.36 17.96
C LEU A 210 2.50 11.78 17.04
N ARG A 211 3.25 12.85 17.38
CA ARG A 211 4.49 13.22 16.65
C ARG A 211 5.47 12.06 16.59
N ARG A 212 5.74 11.41 17.74
CA ARG A 212 6.63 10.24 17.80
C ARG A 212 6.09 9.07 16.95
N ALA A 213 4.79 8.84 16.98
CA ALA A 213 4.17 7.80 16.14
C ALA A 213 4.40 8.08 14.64
N PHE A 214 4.24 9.34 14.18
CA PHE A 214 4.58 9.73 12.81
C PHE A 214 6.07 9.53 12.50
N VAL A 215 6.98 9.92 13.39
CA VAL A 215 8.42 9.67 13.21
C VAL A 215 8.72 8.18 13.03
N VAL A 216 8.13 7.32 13.88
CA VAL A 216 8.29 5.87 13.78
C VAL A 216 7.75 5.35 12.44
N TRP A 217 6.56 5.81 12.02
CA TRP A 217 5.96 5.40 10.76
C TRP A 217 6.80 5.88 9.55
N ILE A 218 7.24 7.14 9.53
CA ILE A 218 8.08 7.67 8.45
C ILE A 218 9.35 6.83 8.30
N ARG A 219 10.01 6.50 9.41
CA ARG A 219 11.26 5.72 9.42
C ARG A 219 11.07 4.27 8.99
N ARG A 220 9.99 3.63 9.42
CA ARG A 220 9.77 2.20 9.21
C ARG A 220 9.04 1.87 7.94
N VAL A 221 8.21 2.79 7.46
CA VAL A 221 7.30 2.60 6.33
C VAL A 221 7.60 3.54 5.19
N LEU A 222 7.49 4.84 5.37
CA LEU A 222 7.57 5.82 4.29
C LEU A 222 8.94 5.82 3.62
N LEU A 223 10.01 6.03 4.39
CA LEU A 223 11.37 6.17 3.85
C LEU A 223 11.90 4.88 3.18
N PRO A 224 11.76 3.68 3.78
CA PRO A 224 12.19 2.46 3.10
C PRO A 224 11.46 2.17 1.79
N ASN A 225 10.20 2.59 1.68
CA ASN A 225 9.42 2.42 0.45
C ASN A 225 9.76 3.46 -0.62
N ARG A 226 10.14 4.67 -0.20
CA ARG A 226 10.45 5.79 -1.11
C ARG A 226 11.89 5.85 -1.54
N ALA A 227 12.81 5.49 -0.66
CA ALA A 227 14.25 5.58 -0.88
C ALA A 227 14.95 4.35 -0.24
N PRO A 228 14.76 3.14 -0.78
CA PRO A 228 15.24 1.90 -0.19
C PRO A 228 16.78 1.83 -0.08
N GLU A 229 17.50 2.60 -0.88
CA GLU A 229 18.96 2.66 -0.86
C GLU A 229 19.52 3.84 -0.06
N MET A 230 18.64 4.62 0.59
CA MET A 230 19.09 5.69 1.45
C MET A 230 19.73 5.09 2.69
N GLU A 231 21.06 5.17 2.81
CA GLU A 231 21.72 4.99 4.10
C GLU A 231 21.16 6.06 5.03
N LEU A 232 20.16 5.66 5.78
CA LEU A 232 19.60 6.48 6.83
C LEU A 232 20.68 6.51 7.92
N PRO A 233 21.32 7.66 8.23
CA PRO A 233 22.20 7.77 9.39
C PRO A 233 21.42 7.23 10.58
N GLU A 234 22.11 6.66 11.54
CA GLU A 234 21.47 6.10 12.74
C GLU A 234 20.43 7.07 13.27
N PHE A 235 19.18 6.89 12.85
CA PHE A 235 18.01 7.69 13.25
C PHE A 235 17.63 7.44 14.71
N THR A 236 18.53 6.84 15.47
CA THR A 236 18.35 6.59 16.88
C THR A 236 18.03 7.86 17.65
N ASP A 237 18.46 9.01 17.16
CA ASP A 237 18.36 10.27 17.89
C ASP A 237 17.21 11.19 17.41
N LEU A 238 16.64 10.99 16.22
CA LEU A 238 15.51 11.80 15.77
C LEU A 238 14.25 11.44 16.56
N GLN A 239 13.89 12.30 17.47
CA GLN A 239 12.73 12.09 18.36
C GLN A 239 11.53 12.95 17.96
N ASP A 240 11.71 13.95 17.10
CA ASP A 240 10.66 14.88 16.72
C ASP A 240 10.47 14.97 15.19
N LEU A 241 9.24 15.25 14.79
CA LEU A 241 8.82 15.39 13.39
C LEU A 241 9.51 16.58 12.70
N HIS A 242 9.85 17.63 13.44
CA HIS A 242 10.61 18.78 12.96
C HIS A 242 12.00 18.38 12.46
N GLU A 243 12.72 17.54 13.22
CA GLU A 243 14.05 17.04 12.85
C GLU A 243 13.99 16.21 11.57
N VAL A 244 12.92 15.38 11.42
CA VAL A 244 12.66 14.61 10.20
C VAL A 244 12.40 15.53 9.01
N HIS A 245 11.59 16.57 9.19
CA HIS A 245 11.30 17.56 8.14
C HIS A 245 12.58 18.25 7.66
N ASP A 246 13.39 18.77 8.57
CA ASP A 246 14.60 19.52 8.24
C ASP A 246 15.65 18.64 7.53
N MET A 247 15.84 17.42 8.03
CA MET A 247 16.71 16.45 7.38
C MET A 247 16.26 16.13 5.95
N LEU A 248 14.97 15.91 5.74
CA LEU A 248 14.43 15.63 4.40
C LEU A 248 14.53 16.85 3.50
N ALA A 249 14.31 18.06 4.02
CA ALA A 249 14.46 19.30 3.26
C ALA A 249 15.89 19.53 2.75
N GLU A 250 16.90 19.18 3.55
CA GLU A 250 18.30 19.27 3.11
C GLU A 250 18.64 18.21 2.05
N ARG A 251 18.09 17.01 2.19
CA ARG A 251 18.36 15.89 1.28
C ARG A 251 17.67 16.03 -0.06
N ILE A 252 16.40 16.45 -0.06
CA ILE A 252 15.63 16.66 -1.30
C ILE A 252 16.32 17.67 -2.20
N LYS A 253 17.02 18.66 -1.66
CA LYS A 253 17.84 19.58 -2.47
C LYS A 253 18.97 18.89 -3.25
N LYS A 254 19.47 17.77 -2.75
CA LYS A 254 20.57 16.98 -3.35
C LYS A 254 20.06 15.80 -4.21
N TRP A 255 18.78 15.46 -4.11
CA TRP A 255 18.19 14.33 -4.84
C TRP A 255 18.22 14.47 -6.37
N PRO A 256 17.92 15.62 -6.99
CA PRO A 256 17.97 15.74 -8.43
C PRO A 256 19.34 15.32 -8.99
N GLU A 257 20.44 15.77 -8.38
CA GLU A 257 21.80 15.42 -8.78
C GLU A 257 22.09 13.91 -8.61
N GLN A 258 21.62 13.31 -7.54
CA GLN A 258 21.80 11.87 -7.28
C GLN A 258 20.95 11.00 -8.22
N TRP A 259 19.73 11.44 -8.56
CA TRP A 259 18.87 10.74 -9.53
C TRP A 259 19.42 10.83 -10.95
N GLU A 260 19.92 11.97 -11.34
CA GLU A 260 20.54 12.17 -12.65
C GLU A 260 21.79 11.30 -12.80
N GLU A 261 22.67 11.29 -11.79
CA GLU A 261 23.86 10.44 -11.76
C GLU A 261 23.50 8.95 -11.79
N ARG A 262 22.49 8.53 -10.99
CA ARG A 262 22.03 7.15 -10.98
C ARG A 262 21.35 6.75 -12.30
N GLY A 263 20.51 7.62 -12.85
CA GLY A 263 19.92 7.42 -14.18
C GLY A 263 21.00 7.24 -15.25
N ARG A 264 22.08 8.00 -15.18
CA ARG A 264 23.24 7.89 -16.05
C ARG A 264 23.94 6.53 -15.89
N GLN A 265 24.21 6.10 -14.65
CA GLN A 265 24.88 4.81 -14.37
C GLN A 265 24.03 3.61 -14.81
N ILE A 266 22.72 3.63 -14.56
CA ILE A 266 21.80 2.57 -15.02
C ILE A 266 21.73 2.56 -16.55
N GLY A 267 21.61 3.73 -17.17
CA GLY A 267 21.58 3.87 -18.63
C GLY A 267 22.87 3.37 -19.29
N GLU A 268 24.02 3.69 -18.71
CA GLU A 268 25.34 3.23 -19.18
C GLU A 268 25.47 1.70 -19.06
N LYS A 269 25.10 1.13 -17.90
CA LYS A 269 25.12 -0.33 -17.68
C LYS A 269 24.22 -1.08 -18.67
N LEU A 270 23.00 -0.61 -18.84
CA LEU A 270 22.05 -1.20 -19.80
C LEU A 270 22.53 -1.02 -21.25
N GLY A 271 23.19 0.11 -21.55
CA GLY A 271 23.79 0.37 -22.86
C GLY A 271 24.93 -0.59 -23.17
N ILE A 272 25.82 -0.83 -22.22
CA ILE A 272 26.92 -1.80 -22.34
C ILE A 272 26.36 -3.21 -22.53
N GLU A 273 25.45 -3.66 -21.68
CA GLU A 273 24.86 -5.00 -21.75
C GLU A 273 24.14 -5.27 -23.10
N LYS A 274 23.37 -4.29 -23.57
CA LYS A 274 22.72 -4.37 -24.88
C LYS A 274 23.75 -4.33 -26.03
N GLY A 275 24.78 -3.50 -25.90
CA GLY A 275 25.83 -3.41 -26.88
C GLY A 275 26.63 -4.71 -27.01
N GLU A 276 27.00 -5.32 -25.90
CA GLU A 276 27.67 -6.62 -25.86
C GLU A 276 26.81 -7.72 -26.50
N LYS A 277 25.54 -7.80 -26.11
CA LYS A 277 24.60 -8.81 -26.66
C LYS A 277 24.44 -8.67 -28.17
N LEU A 278 24.21 -7.45 -28.65
CA LEU A 278 24.12 -7.16 -30.09
C LEU A 278 25.46 -7.38 -30.82
N GLY A 279 26.57 -7.13 -30.15
CA GLY A 279 27.93 -7.36 -30.71
C GLY A 279 28.19 -8.86 -30.88
N ILE A 280 27.88 -9.68 -29.89
CA ILE A 280 27.99 -11.14 -29.95
C ILE A 280 27.09 -11.69 -31.08
N GLU A 281 25.81 -11.34 -31.09
CA GLU A 281 24.87 -11.81 -32.12
C GLU A 281 25.28 -11.46 -33.53
N LYS A 282 25.72 -10.21 -33.75
CA LYS A 282 26.26 -9.80 -35.07
C LYS A 282 27.59 -10.49 -35.41
N GLY A 283 28.47 -10.68 -34.42
CA GLY A 283 29.74 -11.37 -34.61
C GLY A 283 29.54 -12.84 -34.97
N GLU A 284 28.62 -13.53 -34.29
CA GLU A 284 28.25 -14.91 -34.60
C GLU A 284 27.68 -15.04 -36.03
N LYS A 285 26.72 -14.17 -36.39
CA LYS A 285 26.15 -14.14 -37.74
C LYS A 285 27.18 -13.91 -38.82
N LEU A 286 28.05 -12.94 -38.65
CA LEU A 286 29.16 -12.67 -39.60
C LEU A 286 30.17 -13.83 -39.67
N GLY A 287 30.44 -14.48 -38.54
CA GLY A 287 31.33 -15.66 -38.48
C GLY A 287 30.72 -16.84 -39.24
N ILE A 288 29.47 -17.13 -39.06
CA ILE A 288 28.72 -18.18 -39.75
C ILE A 288 28.67 -17.89 -41.28
N GLU A 289 28.35 -16.65 -41.66
CA GLU A 289 28.32 -16.25 -43.06
C GLU A 289 29.68 -16.37 -43.72
N LYS A 290 30.76 -15.94 -43.03
CA LYS A 290 32.11 -16.08 -43.49
C LYS A 290 32.53 -17.56 -43.68
N THR A 291 32.11 -18.42 -42.77
CA THR A 291 32.34 -19.87 -42.85
C THR A 291 31.61 -20.45 -44.05
N ALA A 292 30.33 -20.10 -44.27
CA ALA A 292 29.57 -20.51 -45.42
C ALA A 292 30.23 -20.11 -46.77
N ARG A 293 30.69 -18.83 -46.87
CA ARG A 293 31.40 -18.37 -48.06
C ARG A 293 32.72 -19.15 -48.30
N ASN A 294 33.46 -19.50 -47.25
CA ASN A 294 34.66 -20.31 -47.40
C ASN A 294 34.35 -21.72 -47.92
N LEU A 295 33.28 -22.36 -47.38
CA LEU A 295 32.85 -23.67 -47.84
C LEU A 295 32.35 -23.65 -49.31
N LEU A 296 31.66 -22.59 -49.72
CA LEU A 296 31.26 -22.35 -51.09
C LEU A 296 32.46 -22.28 -52.05
N LYS A 297 33.54 -21.61 -51.64
CA LYS A 297 34.79 -21.46 -52.44
C LYS A 297 35.52 -22.80 -52.61
N LEU A 298 35.44 -23.73 -51.67
CA LEU A 298 36.03 -25.05 -51.80
C LEU A 298 35.41 -25.89 -52.92
N GLY A 299 34.15 -25.64 -53.23
CA GLY A 299 33.46 -26.25 -54.40
C GLY A 299 33.16 -27.75 -54.31
N VAL A 300 33.37 -28.35 -53.12
CA VAL A 300 33.20 -29.82 -52.91
C VAL A 300 31.88 -30.20 -52.22
N LEU A 301 31.15 -29.21 -51.66
CA LEU A 301 29.88 -29.41 -50.91
C LEU A 301 28.73 -28.78 -51.66
N ASN A 302 27.58 -29.43 -51.56
CA ASN A 302 26.32 -28.85 -52.05
C ASN A 302 25.68 -27.91 -51.03
N ASP A 303 24.61 -27.18 -51.43
CA ASP A 303 24.00 -26.16 -50.57
C ASP A 303 23.37 -26.74 -49.30
N GLU A 304 22.79 -27.98 -49.36
CA GLU A 304 22.24 -28.65 -48.20
C GLU A 304 23.33 -29.05 -47.17
N GLN A 305 24.49 -29.54 -47.66
CA GLN A 305 25.60 -29.89 -46.79
C GLN A 305 26.26 -28.66 -46.11
N ILE A 306 26.30 -27.50 -46.82
CA ILE A 306 26.80 -26.26 -46.27
C ILE A 306 25.79 -25.71 -45.25
N ALA A 307 24.47 -25.80 -45.51
CA ALA A 307 23.40 -25.42 -44.59
C ALA A 307 23.51 -26.23 -43.30
N GLU A 308 23.67 -27.56 -43.39
CA GLU A 308 23.82 -28.45 -42.22
C GLU A 308 25.10 -28.11 -41.42
N ALA A 309 26.22 -27.78 -42.09
CA ALA A 309 27.48 -27.46 -41.43
C ALA A 309 27.49 -26.08 -40.78
N THR A 310 26.68 -25.14 -41.25
CA THR A 310 26.70 -23.72 -40.77
C THR A 310 25.50 -23.33 -39.97
N GLY A 311 24.38 -24.13 -40.05
CA GLY A 311 23.11 -23.78 -39.43
C GLY A 311 22.32 -22.69 -40.17
N LEU A 312 22.74 -22.29 -41.37
CA LEU A 312 21.99 -21.35 -42.23
C LEU A 312 20.92 -22.13 -43.02
N GLU A 313 19.87 -21.44 -43.41
CA GLU A 313 18.87 -22.00 -44.33
C GLU A 313 19.43 -22.19 -45.72
N VAL A 314 18.99 -23.22 -46.45
CA VAL A 314 19.48 -23.53 -47.82
C VAL A 314 19.31 -22.34 -48.77
N ASP A 315 18.23 -21.58 -48.63
CA ASP A 315 17.95 -20.38 -49.41
C ASP A 315 18.94 -19.26 -49.15
N GLU A 316 19.49 -19.17 -47.93
CA GLU A 316 20.55 -18.21 -47.59
C GLU A 316 21.89 -18.60 -48.23
N ILE A 317 22.19 -19.91 -48.23
CA ILE A 317 23.41 -20.42 -48.94
C ILE A 317 23.28 -20.20 -50.44
N ALA A 318 22.13 -20.39 -51.04
CA ALA A 318 21.92 -20.13 -52.49
C ALA A 318 22.11 -18.64 -52.81
N LYS A 319 21.68 -17.71 -51.96
CA LYS A 319 21.94 -16.25 -52.12
C LYS A 319 23.40 -15.95 -52.03
N LEU A 320 24.14 -16.46 -51.04
CA LEU A 320 25.57 -16.27 -50.89
C LEU A 320 26.34 -16.80 -52.09
N ARG A 321 25.93 -17.92 -52.68
CA ARG A 321 26.51 -18.48 -53.88
C ARG A 321 26.30 -17.58 -55.11
N MET A 322 25.20 -16.87 -55.21
CA MET A 322 24.93 -15.92 -56.28
C MET A 322 25.77 -14.66 -56.14
N GLU A 323 25.94 -14.15 -54.90
CA GLU A 323 26.75 -12.97 -54.63
C GLU A 323 28.25 -13.19 -54.90
N ASP A 324 28.78 -14.38 -54.61
CA ASP A 324 30.22 -14.70 -54.86
C ASP A 324 30.56 -14.96 -56.34
N LYS A 325 29.54 -14.99 -57.26
CA LYS A 325 29.73 -15.13 -58.70
C LYS A 325 29.82 -13.81 -59.47
N HIS A 326 29.64 -12.68 -58.79
CA HIS A 326 29.79 -11.34 -59.31
C HIS A 326 31.01 -10.66 -58.66
#